data_537792e99ef1a801d313f82a7c7028dc
#
_entry.id   537792e99ef1a801d313f82a7c7028dc
#
_cell.length_a   1.000
_cell.length_b   1.000
_cell.length_c   1.000
_cell.angle_alpha   90.00
_cell.angle_beta   90.00
_cell.angle_gamma   90.00
#
_symmetry.space_group_name_H-M   'P 1'
#
loop_
_entity.id
_entity.type
_entity.pdbx_description
1 polymer ?
#
loop_
_entity_poly.entity_id
_entity_poly.type
_entity_poly.pdbx_seq_one_letter_code
_entity_poly.pdbx_strand_id
1 'polypeptide(L)'
;MPLKLATFLTLLGATIATGWIETTLPALAQTTAKLASGPLRVHPTNPRYFTDGSGKAVYLTGSHPWQNFQDMGVTQPPAEFDFDAYLAFLGKHGHNFIRLWRYELTEWTGWNEKQPPVRYTMQHPWKRTGPGTALDGLPKFDFAQWDDSYFERLRSRVQAAQRRGIYVSIMLFEGWCLRIQPSSWSGHPLNAANNVNGINGDVDNDGQGLEVQMLKVPAITELQKAYIRRVIDTVNNLDNVLYEISNESLYTPEILKWQTEMVNYINKYQAGKPKQHAVGITNLVALNNQGKIASNESIIATSADWVSPGVTIWGPRDPYSINPPATTGKKVEILDSDHTWNNACMTRTSELRADHAWVWKSFLRGYNPIYMDPLDLSQPDGVMEYAKANAYAIVLARPAMGHTRAYAERMNLAAMTPRDDLASTQYCLANPGKEYLIYLPDGGEVTVDLVAAKAPLAAEWFNPRTGERRAGNIVDGGAKRPFKAPLAGDAVLYLRSE
;
A
#
# COMPACT_ATOMS: atom_id res chain seq x y z
N MET A 1 -69.32 -9.47 43.68
CA MET A 1 -70.18 -8.26 43.73
C MET A 1 -69.53 -7.24 44.67
N PRO A 2 -69.41 -5.94 44.42
CA PRO A 2 -69.71 -5.17 43.19
C PRO A 2 -68.49 -4.40 42.64
N LEU A 3 -68.64 -4.01 41.38
CA LEU A 3 -67.76 -3.07 40.63
C LEU A 3 -67.62 -1.71 41.31
N LYS A 4 -66.46 -1.08 41.22
CA LYS A 4 -66.31 0.37 41.33
C LYS A 4 -65.61 0.90 40.03
N LEU A 5 -66.39 1.76 39.37
CA LEU A 5 -66.01 2.60 38.26
C LEU A 5 -65.00 3.65 38.72
N ALA A 6 -63.91 3.82 38.02
CA ALA A 6 -62.98 4.93 38.18
C ALA A 6 -62.83 5.66 36.84
N THR A 7 -63.25 6.94 36.89
CA THR A 7 -63.23 7.89 35.80
C THR A 7 -61.79 8.32 35.48
N PHE A 8 -61.32 8.16 34.23
CA PHE A 8 -60.02 8.69 33.75
C PHE A 8 -60.28 10.06 33.09
N LEU A 9 -59.67 11.09 33.64
CA LEU A 9 -59.47 12.37 32.97
C LEU A 9 -58.30 12.25 31.97
N THR A 10 -58.60 12.48 30.69
CA THR A 10 -57.57 12.57 29.62
C THR A 10 -57.07 14.01 29.54
N LEU A 11 -55.83 14.26 29.93
CA LEU A 11 -55.10 15.47 29.55
C LEU A 11 -54.46 15.21 28.17
N LEU A 12 -54.90 15.95 27.14
CA LEU A 12 -54.18 16.05 25.85
C LEU A 12 -52.98 16.95 26.05
N GLY A 13 -51.79 16.33 26.12
CA GLY A 13 -50.52 17.04 25.97
C GLY A 13 -50.12 16.97 24.49
N ALA A 14 -50.13 18.09 23.77
CA ALA A 14 -49.59 18.19 22.43
C ALA A 14 -48.07 18.26 22.50
N THR A 15 -47.40 17.13 22.29
CA THR A 15 -45.95 17.07 22.03
C THR A 15 -45.70 17.42 20.56
N ILE A 16 -45.14 18.59 20.31
CA ILE A 16 -44.58 18.94 18.99
C ILE A 16 -43.31 18.08 18.82
N ALA A 17 -43.44 16.94 18.16
CA ALA A 17 -42.31 16.16 17.70
C ALA A 17 -41.71 16.89 16.49
N THR A 18 -40.58 17.58 16.68
CA THR A 18 -39.72 17.99 15.59
C THR A 18 -39.07 16.73 14.99
N GLY A 19 -39.75 16.15 14.02
CA GLY A 19 -39.25 15.00 13.28
C GLY A 19 -38.06 15.43 12.44
N TRP A 20 -36.88 15.01 12.83
CA TRP A 20 -35.72 15.01 11.96
C TRP A 20 -35.98 13.99 10.85
N ILE A 21 -36.15 14.44 9.62
CA ILE A 21 -36.15 13.55 8.46
C ILE A 21 -34.68 13.13 8.24
N GLU A 22 -34.28 11.99 8.78
CA GLU A 22 -33.01 11.37 8.47
C GLU A 22 -33.03 10.88 7.02
N THR A 23 -32.55 11.69 6.11
CA THR A 23 -32.30 11.24 4.73
C THR A 23 -31.00 10.48 4.68
N THR A 24 -31.05 9.15 4.65
CA THR A 24 -29.91 8.31 4.32
C THR A 24 -29.59 8.49 2.84
N LEU A 25 -28.38 8.94 2.55
CA LEU A 25 -27.87 9.00 1.18
C LEU A 25 -27.50 7.58 0.72
N PRO A 26 -27.61 7.25 -0.58
CA PRO A 26 -27.16 5.96 -1.06
C PRO A 26 -25.66 5.75 -0.79
N ALA A 27 -25.27 4.50 -0.51
CA ALA A 27 -23.86 4.13 -0.37
C ALA A 27 -23.05 4.64 -1.57
N LEU A 28 -21.77 4.94 -1.34
CA LEU A 28 -20.87 5.30 -2.44
C LEU A 28 -20.88 4.14 -3.44
N ALA A 29 -21.38 4.39 -4.66
CA ALA A 29 -21.46 3.36 -5.70
C ALA A 29 -20.04 2.80 -5.93
N GLN A 30 -19.90 1.48 -5.89
CA GLN A 30 -18.70 0.83 -6.42
C GLN A 30 -18.60 1.23 -7.89
N THR A 31 -17.57 1.98 -8.25
CA THR A 31 -17.33 2.37 -9.64
C THR A 31 -17.18 1.10 -10.48
N THR A 32 -17.96 0.98 -11.56
CA THR A 32 -17.73 -0.05 -12.57
C THR A 32 -16.27 0.00 -12.98
N ALA A 33 -15.59 -1.16 -12.95
CA ALA A 33 -14.16 -1.26 -13.20
C ALA A 33 -13.82 -0.65 -14.58
N LYS A 34 -13.35 0.59 -14.55
CA LYS A 34 -12.81 1.26 -15.73
C LYS A 34 -11.41 0.73 -15.97
N LEU A 35 -11.06 0.45 -17.22
CA LEU A 35 -9.70 0.08 -17.62
C LEU A 35 -8.70 1.08 -17.02
N ALA A 36 -7.62 0.59 -16.40
CA ALA A 36 -6.56 1.47 -15.93
C ALA A 36 -5.89 2.16 -17.11
N SER A 37 -5.84 3.48 -17.06
CA SER A 37 -5.27 4.35 -18.10
C SER A 37 -3.92 4.93 -17.65
N GLY A 38 -3.02 5.20 -18.59
CA GLY A 38 -1.70 5.71 -18.28
C GLY A 38 -0.81 5.83 -19.52
N PRO A 39 0.51 5.76 -19.33
CA PRO A 39 1.24 5.53 -18.08
C PRO A 39 1.06 6.64 -17.05
N LEU A 40 1.12 6.27 -15.77
CA LEU A 40 1.05 7.25 -14.70
C LEU A 40 2.32 8.12 -14.66
N ARG A 41 2.11 9.41 -14.39
CA ARG A 41 3.18 10.40 -14.19
C ARG A 41 2.88 11.21 -12.95
N VAL A 42 3.91 11.76 -12.31
CA VAL A 42 3.74 12.67 -11.17
C VAL A 42 2.84 13.85 -11.60
N HIS A 43 1.84 14.16 -10.80
CA HIS A 43 0.89 15.24 -11.12
C HIS A 43 1.60 16.61 -11.04
N PRO A 44 1.53 17.45 -12.07
CA PRO A 44 2.37 18.65 -12.18
C PRO A 44 2.08 19.73 -11.14
N THR A 45 0.85 19.80 -10.62
CA THR A 45 0.44 20.81 -9.62
C THR A 45 0.34 20.27 -8.21
N ASN A 46 0.24 18.95 -8.04
CA ASN A 46 0.22 18.30 -6.72
C ASN A 46 1.03 17.00 -6.74
N PRO A 47 2.34 17.08 -6.55
CA PRO A 47 3.23 15.92 -6.64
C PRO A 47 2.98 14.81 -5.58
N ARG A 48 1.98 14.94 -4.73
CA ARG A 48 1.53 13.86 -3.83
C ARG A 48 0.84 12.73 -4.56
N TYR A 49 0.36 13.00 -5.77
CA TYR A 49 -0.44 12.07 -6.56
C TYR A 49 0.13 11.90 -7.96
N PHE A 50 -0.32 10.84 -8.62
CA PHE A 50 -0.09 10.67 -10.05
C PHE A 50 -1.18 11.33 -10.89
N THR A 51 -0.97 11.33 -12.21
CA THR A 51 -1.99 11.59 -13.23
C THR A 51 -1.80 10.62 -14.38
N ASP A 52 -2.90 10.26 -15.03
CA ASP A 52 -2.92 9.44 -16.26
C ASP A 52 -2.93 10.29 -17.55
N GLY A 53 -2.66 11.58 -17.43
CA GLY A 53 -2.72 12.56 -18.52
C GLY A 53 -4.08 13.23 -18.67
N SER A 54 -5.10 12.82 -17.93
CA SER A 54 -6.44 13.48 -17.93
C SER A 54 -6.47 14.83 -17.23
N GLY A 55 -5.40 15.20 -16.54
CA GLY A 55 -5.34 16.37 -15.66
C GLY A 55 -5.94 16.14 -14.26
N LYS A 56 -6.51 14.97 -14.00
CA LYS A 56 -6.97 14.58 -12.67
C LYS A 56 -5.86 13.92 -11.87
N ALA A 57 -5.90 14.13 -10.56
CA ALA A 57 -5.05 13.37 -9.65
C ALA A 57 -5.57 11.92 -9.52
N VAL A 58 -4.65 10.97 -9.61
CA VAL A 58 -4.90 9.55 -9.41
C VAL A 58 -4.36 9.15 -8.04
N TYR A 59 -5.27 8.76 -7.16
CA TYR A 59 -4.95 8.21 -5.84
C TYR A 59 -4.82 6.69 -5.94
N LEU A 60 -3.75 6.13 -5.39
CA LEU A 60 -3.47 4.71 -5.40
C LEU A 60 -3.67 4.11 -4.01
N THR A 61 -4.45 3.03 -3.92
CA THR A 61 -4.64 2.31 -2.66
C THR A 61 -5.11 0.87 -2.91
N GLY A 62 -4.72 -0.03 -2.04
CA GLY A 62 -5.14 -1.42 -2.12
C GLY A 62 -4.34 -2.32 -1.20
N SER A 63 -4.67 -3.61 -1.17
CA SER A 63 -3.95 -4.61 -0.41
C SER A 63 -3.17 -5.58 -1.28
N HIS A 64 -2.04 -6.06 -0.76
CA HIS A 64 -1.18 -7.00 -1.46
C HIS A 64 -0.70 -8.11 -0.52
N PRO A 65 -0.91 -9.39 -0.88
CA PRO A 65 -0.28 -10.53 -0.22
C PRO A 65 1.08 -10.85 -0.87
N TRP A 66 1.93 -11.56 -0.15
CA TRP A 66 3.28 -11.91 -0.63
C TRP A 66 3.31 -12.83 -1.85
N GLN A 67 2.32 -13.73 -1.97
CA GLN A 67 2.26 -14.74 -3.04
C GLN A 67 1.56 -14.27 -4.33
N ASN A 68 1.34 -12.97 -4.49
CA ASN A 68 0.53 -12.47 -5.60
C ASN A 68 1.23 -12.47 -6.97
N PHE A 69 2.55 -12.72 -7.02
CA PHE A 69 3.27 -12.90 -8.28
C PHE A 69 3.85 -14.32 -8.44
N GLN A 70 4.62 -14.80 -7.48
CA GLN A 70 5.16 -16.14 -7.47
C GLN A 70 4.32 -17.02 -6.56
N ASP A 71 4.22 -18.31 -6.88
CA ASP A 71 3.61 -19.25 -5.96
C ASP A 71 4.53 -19.47 -4.78
N MET A 72 3.99 -19.40 -3.57
CA MET A 72 4.73 -19.51 -2.32
C MET A 72 3.97 -20.41 -1.34
N GLY A 73 4.67 -21.32 -0.72
CA GLY A 73 4.04 -22.23 0.25
C GLY A 73 5.02 -23.18 0.89
N VAL A 74 4.49 -24.09 1.72
CA VAL A 74 5.25 -25.07 2.48
C VAL A 74 5.35 -26.44 1.77
N THR A 75 4.73 -26.58 0.61
CA THR A 75 4.83 -27.74 -0.26
C THR A 75 5.81 -27.47 -1.38
N GLN A 76 6.43 -28.52 -1.94
CA GLN A 76 7.33 -28.44 -3.08
C GLN A 76 6.79 -29.33 -4.23
N PRO A 77 6.25 -28.75 -5.31
CA PRO A 77 6.06 -27.32 -5.56
C PRO A 77 4.99 -26.69 -4.64
N PRO A 78 5.06 -25.35 -4.43
CA PRO A 78 3.99 -24.64 -3.71
C PRO A 78 2.69 -24.64 -4.51
N ALA A 79 1.56 -24.52 -3.80
CA ALA A 79 0.25 -24.41 -4.43
C ALA A 79 0.14 -23.13 -5.28
N GLU A 80 -0.56 -23.24 -6.41
CA GLU A 80 -0.79 -22.10 -7.29
C GLU A 80 -1.67 -21.05 -6.62
N PHE A 81 -1.25 -19.78 -6.71
CA PHE A 81 -2.02 -18.66 -6.21
C PHE A 81 -3.15 -18.26 -7.16
N ASP A 82 -4.39 -18.30 -6.68
CA ASP A 82 -5.57 -17.88 -7.45
C ASP A 82 -5.61 -16.35 -7.62
N PHE A 83 -4.96 -15.90 -8.68
CA PHE A 83 -4.85 -14.47 -8.97
C PHE A 83 -6.17 -13.86 -9.43
N ASP A 84 -7.06 -14.61 -10.07
CA ASP A 84 -8.37 -14.11 -10.49
C ASP A 84 -9.32 -13.90 -9.32
N ALA A 85 -9.35 -14.82 -8.36
CA ALA A 85 -10.07 -14.64 -7.11
C ALA A 85 -9.52 -13.45 -6.31
N TYR A 86 -8.19 -13.26 -6.28
CA TYR A 86 -7.57 -12.10 -5.67
C TYR A 86 -7.99 -10.79 -6.34
N LEU A 87 -7.99 -10.71 -7.66
CA LEU A 87 -8.45 -9.51 -8.37
C LEU A 87 -9.94 -9.25 -8.15
N ALA A 88 -10.77 -10.29 -8.03
CA ALA A 88 -12.18 -10.14 -7.68
C ALA A 88 -12.36 -9.57 -6.26
N PHE A 89 -11.56 -10.05 -5.31
CA PHE A 89 -11.50 -9.51 -3.95
C PHE A 89 -11.11 -8.01 -3.95
N LEU A 90 -10.09 -7.61 -4.69
CA LEU A 90 -9.70 -6.20 -4.80
C LEU A 90 -10.83 -5.33 -5.36
N GLY A 91 -11.50 -5.82 -6.41
CA GLY A 91 -12.66 -5.15 -7.01
C GLY A 91 -13.83 -4.99 -6.04
N LYS A 92 -14.13 -6.04 -5.24
CA LYS A 92 -15.16 -6.01 -4.19
C LYS A 92 -14.92 -4.90 -3.17
N HIS A 93 -13.66 -4.65 -2.83
CA HIS A 93 -13.27 -3.63 -1.85
C HIS A 93 -12.89 -2.28 -2.46
N GLY A 94 -13.02 -2.11 -3.80
CA GLY A 94 -12.75 -0.85 -4.48
C GLY A 94 -11.26 -0.47 -4.57
N HIS A 95 -10.35 -1.43 -4.47
CA HIS A 95 -8.92 -1.22 -4.57
C HIS A 95 -8.50 -0.97 -6.04
N ASN A 96 -7.46 -0.15 -6.23
CA ASN A 96 -6.93 0.15 -7.57
C ASN A 96 -5.41 0.03 -7.68
N PHE A 97 -4.74 -0.51 -6.68
CA PHE A 97 -3.28 -0.63 -6.69
C PHE A 97 -2.80 -1.89 -5.97
N ILE A 98 -1.76 -2.52 -6.51
CA ILE A 98 -1.03 -3.64 -5.90
C ILE A 98 0.46 -3.52 -6.13
N ARG A 99 1.26 -4.11 -5.23
CA ARG A 99 2.64 -4.50 -5.49
C ARG A 99 2.64 -5.95 -5.95
N LEU A 100 3.27 -6.26 -7.10
CA LEU A 100 3.57 -7.62 -7.51
C LEU A 100 4.88 -8.04 -6.85
N TRP A 101 4.75 -8.96 -5.93
CA TRP A 101 5.83 -9.33 -5.01
C TRP A 101 6.74 -10.37 -5.63
N ARG A 102 8.01 -10.02 -5.90
CA ARG A 102 9.04 -10.95 -6.32
C ARG A 102 9.86 -11.40 -5.13
N TYR A 103 10.01 -12.71 -4.95
CA TYR A 103 10.99 -13.33 -4.09
C TYR A 103 12.18 -13.83 -4.91
N GLU A 104 13.40 -13.52 -4.47
CA GLU A 104 14.61 -14.01 -5.15
C GLU A 104 15.04 -15.37 -4.62
N LEU A 105 14.71 -15.69 -3.37
CA LEU A 105 15.00 -17.00 -2.77
C LEU A 105 14.14 -18.12 -3.36
N THR A 106 14.73 -19.28 -3.56
CA THR A 106 14.02 -20.51 -3.97
C THR A 106 13.38 -21.22 -2.81
N GLU A 107 14.03 -21.12 -1.65
CA GLU A 107 13.56 -21.62 -0.36
C GLU A 107 14.05 -20.72 0.76
N TRP A 108 13.30 -20.67 1.85
CA TRP A 108 13.64 -19.90 3.04
C TRP A 108 12.92 -20.44 4.27
N THR A 109 13.52 -20.25 5.44
CA THR A 109 12.89 -20.51 6.73
C THR A 109 12.40 -19.19 7.34
N GLY A 110 11.42 -19.25 8.24
CA GLY A 110 10.89 -18.05 8.89
C GLY A 110 11.96 -17.28 9.70
N TRP A 111 11.58 -16.14 10.25
CA TRP A 111 12.40 -15.19 11.03
C TRP A 111 13.24 -15.81 12.16
N ASN A 112 12.95 -17.03 12.52
CA ASN A 112 13.61 -17.75 13.59
C ASN A 112 13.93 -19.14 13.05
N GLU A 113 15.21 -19.51 13.04
CA GLU A 113 15.69 -20.84 12.64
C GLU A 113 14.96 -21.99 13.38
N LYS A 114 14.28 -21.68 14.49
CA LYS A 114 13.48 -22.61 15.27
C LYS A 114 12.04 -22.75 14.78
N GLN A 115 11.63 -22.02 13.74
CA GLN A 115 10.26 -22.11 13.19
C GLN A 115 10.24 -22.77 11.81
N PRO A 116 10.14 -24.10 11.73
CA PRO A 116 9.68 -24.76 10.51
C PRO A 116 8.23 -24.32 10.20
N PRO A 117 7.76 -24.44 8.97
CA PRO A 117 8.37 -25.17 7.87
C PRO A 117 9.20 -24.30 6.92
N VAL A 118 10.07 -24.93 6.14
CA VAL A 118 10.68 -24.35 4.96
C VAL A 118 9.58 -23.89 4.01
N ARG A 119 9.72 -22.67 3.47
CA ARG A 119 8.86 -22.16 2.40
C ARG A 119 9.61 -22.21 1.10
N TYR A 120 8.89 -22.54 0.03
CA TYR A 120 9.41 -22.61 -1.33
C TYR A 120 8.74 -21.52 -2.15
N THR A 121 9.50 -20.94 -3.10
CA THR A 121 8.98 -19.99 -4.07
C THR A 121 9.23 -20.50 -5.48
N MET A 122 8.23 -20.37 -6.34
CA MET A 122 8.29 -20.69 -7.76
C MET A 122 7.46 -19.61 -8.50
N GLN A 123 7.81 -19.17 -9.62
CA GLN A 123 8.82 -19.44 -10.62
C GLN A 123 9.96 -18.41 -10.50
N HIS A 124 11.08 -18.65 -11.18
CA HIS A 124 12.22 -17.74 -11.23
C HIS A 124 12.53 -17.34 -12.67
N PRO A 125 13.19 -16.18 -12.90
CA PRO A 125 13.38 -15.65 -14.26
C PRO A 125 14.37 -16.43 -15.12
N TRP A 126 15.17 -17.33 -14.54
CA TRP A 126 16.15 -18.12 -15.24
C TRP A 126 15.82 -19.61 -15.18
N LYS A 127 16.19 -20.34 -16.24
CA LYS A 127 16.02 -21.80 -16.28
C LYS A 127 16.98 -22.51 -15.35
N ARG A 128 16.54 -23.66 -14.87
CA ARG A 128 17.37 -24.63 -14.14
C ARG A 128 17.76 -25.75 -15.10
N THR A 129 18.96 -25.67 -15.66
CA THR A 129 19.43 -26.62 -16.68
C THR A 129 20.50 -27.56 -16.16
N GLY A 130 21.12 -27.28 -15.02
CA GLY A 130 22.35 -27.94 -14.61
C GLY A 130 23.53 -27.60 -15.57
N PRO A 131 24.63 -28.35 -15.61
CA PRO A 131 24.85 -29.54 -14.79
C PRO A 131 25.04 -29.28 -13.31
N GLY A 132 24.80 -30.31 -12.53
CA GLY A 132 24.92 -30.29 -11.06
C GLY A 132 23.69 -29.83 -10.34
N THR A 133 23.70 -30.01 -9.03
CA THR A 133 22.60 -29.78 -8.12
C THR A 133 22.86 -28.51 -7.29
N ALA A 134 21.86 -27.63 -7.18
CA ALA A 134 21.87 -26.49 -6.30
C ALA A 134 21.63 -26.91 -4.83
N LEU A 135 21.78 -25.97 -3.89
CA LEU A 135 21.64 -26.27 -2.45
C LEU A 135 20.20 -26.67 -2.07
N ASP A 136 19.20 -26.29 -2.84
CA ASP A 136 17.80 -26.72 -2.67
C ASP A 136 17.47 -28.08 -3.29
N GLY A 137 18.47 -28.82 -3.77
CA GLY A 137 18.32 -30.16 -4.34
C GLY A 137 17.85 -30.20 -5.80
N LEU A 138 17.56 -29.07 -6.43
CA LEU A 138 17.15 -28.94 -7.83
C LEU A 138 18.33 -28.67 -8.76
N PRO A 139 18.18 -28.80 -10.10
CA PRO A 139 19.22 -28.41 -11.04
C PRO A 139 19.68 -26.96 -10.84
N LYS A 140 20.95 -26.67 -11.07
CA LYS A 140 21.52 -25.30 -10.98
C LYS A 140 20.88 -24.38 -12.01
N PHE A 141 20.78 -23.09 -11.67
CA PHE A 141 20.39 -22.04 -12.59
C PHE A 141 21.43 -21.80 -13.69
N ASP A 142 20.94 -21.46 -14.87
CA ASP A 142 21.76 -20.96 -15.99
C ASP A 142 21.30 -19.54 -16.34
N PHE A 143 22.10 -18.53 -15.99
CA PHE A 143 21.78 -17.13 -16.26
C PHE A 143 21.87 -16.73 -17.73
N ALA A 144 22.36 -17.61 -18.61
CA ALA A 144 22.28 -17.41 -20.04
C ALA A 144 20.90 -17.76 -20.63
N GLN A 145 20.03 -18.41 -19.86
CA GLN A 145 18.74 -18.91 -20.34
C GLN A 145 17.59 -18.37 -19.49
N TRP A 146 16.74 -17.57 -20.13
CA TRP A 146 15.49 -17.08 -19.54
C TRP A 146 14.45 -18.19 -19.41
N ASP A 147 13.69 -18.18 -18.32
CA ASP A 147 12.44 -18.91 -18.21
C ASP A 147 11.28 -18.05 -18.73
N ASP A 148 10.87 -18.28 -19.95
CA ASP A 148 9.83 -17.48 -20.62
C ASP A 148 8.49 -17.55 -19.87
N SER A 149 8.20 -18.66 -19.19
CA SER A 149 6.95 -18.83 -18.42
C SER A 149 6.83 -17.81 -17.29
N TYR A 150 7.96 -17.39 -16.68
CA TYR A 150 7.98 -16.33 -15.68
C TYR A 150 7.51 -14.99 -16.27
N PHE A 151 8.00 -14.64 -17.47
CA PHE A 151 7.64 -13.37 -18.11
C PHE A 151 6.24 -13.40 -18.71
N GLU A 152 5.75 -14.54 -19.18
CA GLU A 152 4.36 -14.74 -19.60
C GLU A 152 3.41 -14.58 -18.41
N ARG A 153 3.73 -15.14 -17.25
CA ARG A 153 2.99 -14.95 -16.02
C ARG A 153 2.98 -13.48 -15.60
N LEU A 154 4.12 -12.80 -15.64
CA LEU A 154 4.21 -11.37 -15.35
C LEU A 154 3.24 -10.57 -16.24
N ARG A 155 3.34 -10.76 -17.54
CA ARG A 155 2.51 -10.07 -18.51
C ARG A 155 1.03 -10.35 -18.30
N SER A 156 0.65 -11.61 -18.14
CA SER A 156 -0.74 -12.02 -17.96
C SER A 156 -1.38 -11.40 -16.72
N ARG A 157 -0.66 -11.38 -15.58
CA ARG A 157 -1.12 -10.77 -14.33
C ARG A 157 -1.27 -9.25 -14.43
N VAL A 158 -0.30 -8.56 -15.03
CA VAL A 158 -0.40 -7.11 -15.26
C VAL A 158 -1.56 -6.76 -16.18
N GLN A 159 -1.79 -7.54 -17.26
CA GLN A 159 -2.95 -7.36 -18.16
C GLN A 159 -4.28 -7.64 -17.45
N ALA A 160 -4.35 -8.68 -16.61
CA ALA A 160 -5.56 -9.00 -15.86
C ALA A 160 -5.92 -7.88 -14.87
N ALA A 161 -4.91 -7.30 -14.19
CA ALA A 161 -5.05 -6.15 -13.33
C ALA A 161 -5.52 -4.90 -14.11
N GLN A 162 -4.92 -4.63 -15.29
CA GLN A 162 -5.29 -3.50 -16.13
C GLN A 162 -6.78 -3.53 -16.52
N ARG A 163 -7.28 -4.69 -16.93
CA ARG A 163 -8.70 -4.87 -17.28
C ARG A 163 -9.66 -4.57 -16.13
N ARG A 164 -9.18 -4.63 -14.90
CA ARG A 164 -9.97 -4.34 -13.68
C ARG A 164 -9.68 -2.96 -13.06
N GLY A 165 -8.97 -2.08 -13.79
CA GLY A 165 -8.67 -0.73 -13.32
C GLY A 165 -7.62 -0.68 -12.21
N ILE A 166 -6.77 -1.71 -12.12
CA ILE A 166 -5.77 -1.86 -11.06
C ILE A 166 -4.38 -1.56 -11.62
N TYR A 167 -3.67 -0.65 -10.99
CA TYR A 167 -2.27 -0.34 -11.23
C TYR A 167 -1.37 -1.31 -10.49
N VAL A 168 -0.19 -1.56 -11.05
CA VAL A 168 0.73 -2.58 -10.57
C VAL A 168 2.12 -1.99 -10.40
N SER A 169 2.66 -1.99 -9.19
CA SER A 169 4.09 -1.79 -8.96
C SER A 169 4.80 -3.13 -9.08
N ILE A 170 5.68 -3.29 -10.07
CA ILE A 170 6.48 -4.48 -10.25
C ILE A 170 7.73 -4.34 -9.38
N MET A 171 7.82 -5.12 -8.31
CA MET A 171 9.01 -5.24 -7.49
C MET A 171 10.09 -5.99 -8.26
N LEU A 172 11.24 -5.34 -8.51
CA LEU A 172 12.31 -5.90 -9.33
C LEU A 172 13.28 -6.77 -8.53
N PHE A 173 13.55 -6.37 -7.29
CA PHE A 173 14.50 -7.04 -6.40
C PHE A 173 13.98 -7.11 -4.97
N GLU A 174 14.57 -8.00 -4.16
CA GLU A 174 14.18 -8.24 -2.79
C GLU A 174 15.40 -8.11 -1.84
N GLY A 175 15.39 -7.09 -1.00
CA GLY A 175 16.46 -6.84 -0.03
C GLY A 175 16.27 -7.59 1.29
N TRP A 176 15.01 -7.89 1.65
CA TRP A 176 14.69 -8.63 2.86
C TRP A 176 15.44 -9.95 2.95
N CYS A 177 15.46 -10.70 1.86
CA CYS A 177 16.12 -12.01 1.77
C CYS A 177 17.65 -11.97 1.98
N LEU A 178 18.28 -10.81 1.79
CA LEU A 178 19.74 -10.68 1.92
C LEU A 178 20.17 -10.27 3.34
N ARG A 179 19.27 -9.63 4.12
CA ARG A 179 19.63 -9.03 5.41
C ARG A 179 19.20 -9.80 6.65
N ILE A 180 18.24 -10.71 6.53
CA ILE A 180 17.56 -11.27 7.71
C ILE A 180 18.27 -12.47 8.32
N GLN A 181 18.84 -13.34 7.50
CA GLN A 181 19.51 -14.53 7.99
C GLN A 181 20.64 -14.96 7.06
N PRO A 182 21.81 -15.34 7.58
CA PRO A 182 22.87 -15.96 6.79
C PRO A 182 22.37 -17.22 6.04
N SER A 183 21.47 -18.02 6.67
CA SER A 183 20.87 -19.20 6.06
C SER A 183 20.02 -18.93 4.83
N SER A 184 19.48 -17.72 4.67
CA SER A 184 18.69 -17.35 3.48
C SER A 184 19.56 -17.28 2.22
N TRP A 185 20.83 -16.95 2.33
CA TRP A 185 21.75 -16.92 1.20
C TRP A 185 21.89 -18.26 0.49
N SER A 186 21.69 -19.38 1.19
CA SER A 186 21.71 -20.72 0.59
C SER A 186 20.64 -20.90 -0.50
N GLY A 187 19.47 -20.25 -0.36
CA GLY A 187 18.39 -20.30 -1.35
C GLY A 187 18.52 -19.27 -2.49
N HIS A 188 19.54 -18.41 -2.49
CA HIS A 188 19.63 -17.34 -3.48
C HIS A 188 20.27 -17.83 -4.79
N PRO A 189 19.71 -17.54 -5.98
CA PRO A 189 20.28 -17.96 -7.27
C PRO A 189 21.72 -17.46 -7.49
N LEU A 190 22.08 -16.28 -6.97
CA LEU A 190 23.42 -15.68 -7.08
C LEU A 190 24.43 -16.22 -6.05
N ASN A 191 24.08 -17.23 -5.26
CA ASN A 191 25.03 -18.05 -4.56
C ASN A 191 25.75 -18.95 -5.59
N ALA A 192 27.09 -18.99 -5.58
CA ALA A 192 27.86 -19.75 -6.56
C ALA A 192 27.54 -21.26 -6.61
N ALA A 193 27.05 -21.82 -5.49
CA ALA A 193 26.62 -23.22 -5.45
C ALA A 193 25.34 -23.46 -6.25
N ASN A 194 24.51 -22.43 -6.49
CA ASN A 194 23.19 -22.53 -7.10
C ASN A 194 23.15 -22.25 -8.60
N ASN A 195 24.26 -21.81 -9.23
CA ASN A 195 24.29 -21.51 -10.64
C ASN A 195 25.49 -22.19 -11.35
N VAL A 196 25.33 -22.42 -12.66
CA VAL A 196 26.40 -23.00 -13.49
C VAL A 196 27.42 -21.98 -13.96
N ASN A 197 27.11 -20.68 -13.79
CA ASN A 197 27.92 -19.58 -14.29
C ASN A 197 29.06 -19.20 -13.33
N GLY A 198 29.10 -19.79 -12.12
CA GLY A 198 30.12 -19.52 -11.10
C GLY A 198 30.02 -18.09 -10.51
N ILE A 199 28.87 -17.42 -10.67
CA ILE A 199 28.68 -16.07 -10.16
C ILE A 199 28.34 -16.15 -8.67
N ASN A 200 29.06 -15.39 -7.84
CA ASN A 200 28.84 -15.29 -6.40
C ASN A 200 28.58 -13.86 -5.97
N GLY A 201 27.48 -13.65 -5.23
CA GLY A 201 27.12 -12.36 -4.67
C GLY A 201 27.72 -12.09 -3.29
N ASP A 202 28.16 -13.13 -2.59
CA ASP A 202 28.86 -13.05 -1.30
C ASP A 202 30.38 -13.05 -1.59
N VAL A 203 30.95 -11.86 -1.79
CA VAL A 203 32.37 -11.74 -2.18
C VAL A 203 33.30 -11.57 -0.99
N ASP A 204 32.79 -11.17 0.16
CA ASP A 204 33.55 -11.10 1.41
C ASP A 204 33.45 -12.39 2.25
N ASN A 205 32.59 -13.33 1.82
CA ASN A 205 32.36 -14.64 2.42
C ASN A 205 31.82 -14.56 3.85
N ASP A 206 30.96 -13.58 4.12
CA ASP A 206 30.27 -13.45 5.41
C ASP A 206 28.98 -14.30 5.48
N GLY A 207 28.55 -14.91 4.36
CA GLY A 207 27.39 -15.77 4.24
C GLY A 207 26.06 -15.04 3.99
N GLN A 208 26.08 -13.74 3.65
CA GLN A 208 24.85 -12.95 3.48
C GLN A 208 24.56 -12.51 2.04
N GLY A 209 25.56 -12.26 1.24
CA GLY A 209 25.41 -11.82 -0.15
C GLY A 209 24.85 -10.41 -0.32
N LEU A 210 25.07 -9.51 0.63
CA LEU A 210 24.61 -8.11 0.58
C LEU A 210 25.16 -7.35 -0.63
N GLU A 211 26.31 -7.75 -1.15
CA GLU A 211 26.97 -7.16 -2.30
C GLU A 211 26.18 -7.29 -3.60
N VAL A 212 25.18 -8.17 -3.64
CA VAL A 212 24.21 -8.26 -4.74
C VAL A 212 23.52 -6.91 -4.98
N GLN A 213 23.27 -6.16 -3.90
CA GLN A 213 22.67 -4.82 -3.95
C GLN A 213 23.69 -3.68 -3.81
N MET A 214 24.93 -3.97 -4.17
CA MET A 214 26.01 -2.98 -4.27
C MET A 214 26.63 -3.07 -5.67
N LEU A 215 27.20 -2.01 -6.18
CA LEU A 215 27.85 -2.03 -7.50
C LEU A 215 29.26 -2.66 -7.47
N LYS A 216 29.49 -3.62 -6.56
CA LYS A 216 30.80 -4.24 -6.33
C LYS A 216 31.11 -5.39 -7.30
N VAL A 217 30.07 -6.08 -7.80
CA VAL A 217 30.21 -7.25 -8.68
C VAL A 217 29.65 -6.92 -10.07
N PRO A 218 30.50 -6.53 -11.04
CA PRO A 218 30.05 -6.11 -12.37
C PRO A 218 29.15 -7.14 -13.08
N ALA A 219 29.48 -8.43 -12.95
CA ALA A 219 28.70 -9.51 -13.57
C ALA A 219 27.25 -9.53 -13.02
N ILE A 220 27.05 -9.33 -11.72
CA ILE A 220 25.73 -9.26 -11.10
C ILE A 220 25.00 -8.00 -11.56
N THR A 221 25.68 -6.86 -11.59
CA THR A 221 25.07 -5.61 -12.08
C THR A 221 24.54 -5.75 -13.51
N GLU A 222 25.29 -6.42 -14.40
CA GLU A 222 24.86 -6.65 -15.78
C GLU A 222 23.69 -7.66 -15.86
N LEU A 223 23.66 -8.70 -15.04
CA LEU A 223 22.52 -9.61 -14.92
C LEU A 223 21.27 -8.87 -14.45
N GLN A 224 21.40 -8.01 -13.45
CA GLN A 224 20.29 -7.19 -12.94
C GLN A 224 19.76 -6.25 -14.03
N LYS A 225 20.64 -5.59 -14.76
CA LYS A 225 20.27 -4.74 -15.90
C LYS A 225 19.61 -5.54 -17.03
N ALA A 226 20.09 -6.74 -17.31
CA ALA A 226 19.47 -7.63 -18.30
C ALA A 226 18.05 -8.06 -17.87
N TYR A 227 17.88 -8.40 -16.60
CA TYR A 227 16.57 -8.70 -16.03
C TYR A 227 15.61 -7.51 -16.13
N ILE A 228 16.05 -6.31 -15.74
CA ILE A 228 15.28 -5.07 -15.88
C ILE A 228 14.82 -4.86 -17.32
N ARG A 229 15.74 -4.99 -18.29
CA ARG A 229 15.38 -4.88 -19.73
C ARG A 229 14.27 -5.86 -20.10
N ARG A 230 14.42 -7.12 -19.70
CA ARG A 230 13.45 -8.17 -20.05
C ARG A 230 12.08 -7.90 -19.42
N VAL A 231 12.03 -7.44 -18.17
CA VAL A 231 10.78 -7.02 -17.52
C VAL A 231 10.14 -5.86 -18.28
N ILE A 232 10.91 -4.80 -18.56
CA ILE A 232 10.39 -3.64 -19.30
C ILE A 232 9.85 -4.07 -20.67
N ASP A 233 10.60 -4.84 -21.43
CA ASP A 233 10.19 -5.32 -22.77
C ASP A 233 8.93 -6.17 -22.73
N THR A 234 8.70 -6.87 -21.62
CA THR A 234 7.53 -7.69 -21.41
C THR A 234 6.25 -6.88 -21.21
N VAL A 235 6.32 -5.74 -20.50
CA VAL A 235 5.12 -5.01 -20.02
C VAL A 235 5.02 -3.56 -20.50
N ASN A 236 6.02 -3.01 -21.19
CA ASN A 236 6.10 -1.56 -21.50
C ASN A 236 4.85 -1.02 -22.24
N ASN A 237 4.18 -1.83 -23.06
CA ASN A 237 2.99 -1.41 -23.79
C ASN A 237 1.70 -1.34 -22.94
N LEU A 238 1.74 -1.76 -21.68
CA LEU A 238 0.60 -1.71 -20.74
C LEU A 238 0.60 -0.37 -20.00
N ASP A 239 -0.57 0.17 -19.67
CA ASP A 239 -0.71 1.51 -19.07
C ASP A 239 -0.59 1.53 -17.55
N ASN A 240 -0.85 0.42 -16.91
CA ASN A 240 -1.03 0.30 -15.47
C ASN A 240 0.26 -0.07 -14.71
N VAL A 241 1.42 0.15 -15.29
CA VAL A 241 2.71 -0.30 -14.72
C VAL A 241 3.40 0.83 -13.95
N LEU A 242 3.97 0.50 -12.81
CA LEU A 242 5.02 1.20 -12.09
C LEU A 242 6.17 0.21 -11.83
N TYR A 243 7.38 0.71 -11.68
CA TYR A 243 8.52 -0.10 -11.25
C TYR A 243 8.96 0.28 -9.85
N GLU A 244 9.35 -0.72 -9.08
CA GLU A 244 9.93 -0.60 -7.76
C GLU A 244 11.29 -1.29 -7.75
N ILE A 245 12.32 -0.60 -7.27
CA ILE A 245 13.67 -1.17 -7.33
C ILE A 245 13.79 -2.37 -6.41
N SER A 246 13.55 -2.21 -5.12
CA SER A 246 13.74 -3.30 -4.17
C SER A 246 12.93 -3.09 -2.90
N ASN A 247 12.43 -4.18 -2.34
CA ASN A 247 11.79 -4.18 -1.03
C ASN A 247 12.82 -4.32 0.08
N GLU A 248 12.66 -3.55 1.15
CA GLU A 248 13.39 -3.68 2.41
C GLU A 248 14.91 -3.92 2.30
N SER A 249 15.57 -3.27 1.35
CA SER A 249 17.03 -3.32 1.26
C SER A 249 17.69 -2.77 2.53
N LEU A 250 18.83 -3.33 2.89
CA LEU A 250 19.62 -2.78 4.00
C LEU A 250 20.09 -1.35 3.70
N TYR A 251 20.04 -0.49 4.72
CA TYR A 251 20.60 0.85 4.59
C TYR A 251 22.12 0.85 4.66
N THR A 252 22.74 1.08 3.53
CA THR A 252 24.11 1.59 3.42
C THR A 252 24.16 2.63 2.30
N PRO A 253 25.14 3.57 2.30
CA PRO A 253 25.33 4.49 1.18
C PRO A 253 25.52 3.76 -0.17
N GLU A 254 26.18 2.59 -0.16
CA GLU A 254 26.44 1.78 -1.34
C GLU A 254 25.12 1.20 -1.91
N ILE A 255 24.22 0.71 -1.06
CA ILE A 255 22.94 0.17 -1.48
C ILE A 255 22.01 1.29 -1.99
N LEU A 256 21.98 2.45 -1.34
CA LEU A 256 21.26 3.62 -1.85
C LEU A 256 21.81 4.06 -3.22
N LYS A 257 23.13 4.04 -3.39
CA LYS A 257 23.77 4.32 -4.68
C LYS A 257 23.36 3.30 -5.75
N TRP A 258 23.31 2.01 -5.39
CA TRP A 258 22.85 0.95 -6.29
C TRP A 258 21.40 1.16 -6.70
N GLN A 259 20.49 1.42 -5.77
CA GLN A 259 19.08 1.68 -6.09
C GLN A 259 18.95 2.89 -7.02
N THR A 260 19.68 3.99 -6.74
CA THR A 260 19.68 5.20 -7.58
C THR A 260 20.21 4.90 -9.00
N GLU A 261 21.26 4.09 -9.13
CA GLU A 261 21.77 3.65 -10.44
C GLU A 261 20.72 2.83 -11.20
N MET A 262 19.98 1.94 -10.52
CA MET A 262 18.91 1.17 -11.16
C MET A 262 17.75 2.06 -11.62
N VAL A 263 17.35 3.07 -10.84
CA VAL A 263 16.36 4.09 -11.27
C VAL A 263 16.86 4.79 -12.55
N ASN A 264 18.09 5.29 -12.55
CA ASN A 264 18.66 5.98 -13.70
C ASN A 264 18.74 5.07 -14.93
N TYR A 265 19.09 3.79 -14.70
CA TYR A 265 19.15 2.80 -15.76
C TYR A 265 17.79 2.53 -16.39
N ILE A 266 16.74 2.33 -15.58
CA ILE A 266 15.37 2.14 -16.04
C ILE A 266 14.94 3.35 -16.87
N ASN A 267 15.11 4.57 -16.33
CA ASN A 267 14.74 5.81 -17.02
C ASN A 267 15.44 5.96 -18.37
N LYS A 268 16.74 5.66 -18.40
CA LYS A 268 17.53 5.68 -19.66
C LYS A 268 17.02 4.63 -20.65
N TYR A 269 16.75 3.41 -20.20
CA TYR A 269 16.32 2.33 -21.09
C TYR A 269 14.92 2.57 -21.63
N GLN A 270 13.98 2.99 -20.79
CA GLN A 270 12.60 3.22 -21.23
C GLN A 270 12.42 4.51 -22.03
N ALA A 271 13.38 5.46 -22.02
CA ALA A 271 13.32 6.66 -22.85
C ALA A 271 13.18 6.37 -24.35
N GLY A 272 13.72 5.22 -24.81
CA GLY A 272 13.56 4.72 -26.18
C GLY A 272 12.34 3.81 -26.40
N LYS A 273 11.47 3.62 -25.41
CA LYS A 273 10.30 2.76 -25.50
C LYS A 273 9.02 3.58 -25.74
N PRO A 274 7.94 2.96 -26.23
CA PRO A 274 6.67 3.64 -26.46
C PRO A 274 6.11 4.34 -25.21
N LYS A 275 6.33 3.78 -24.02
CA LYS A 275 5.83 4.34 -22.76
C LYS A 275 6.96 4.46 -21.74
N GLN A 276 6.90 5.51 -20.92
CA GLN A 276 7.75 5.72 -19.76
C GLN A 276 6.87 5.55 -18.52
N HIS A 277 7.26 4.64 -17.63
CA HIS A 277 6.54 4.32 -16.41
C HIS A 277 7.28 4.88 -15.20
N ALA A 278 6.53 5.29 -14.18
CA ALA A 278 7.09 5.82 -12.95
C ALA A 278 7.92 4.77 -12.22
N VAL A 279 9.09 5.19 -11.71
CA VAL A 279 10.04 4.33 -10.98
C VAL A 279 10.14 4.79 -9.53
N GLY A 280 10.10 3.86 -8.60
CA GLY A 280 10.14 4.14 -7.18
C GLY A 280 11.20 3.39 -6.39
N ILE A 281 11.49 3.97 -5.22
CA ILE A 281 12.38 3.41 -4.21
C ILE A 281 11.60 3.25 -2.91
N THR A 282 11.72 2.09 -2.29
CA THR A 282 11.19 1.88 -0.94
C THR A 282 12.24 2.19 0.12
N ASN A 283 11.78 2.36 1.34
CA ASN A 283 12.63 2.63 2.49
C ASN A 283 13.72 1.57 2.64
N LEU A 284 14.87 2.04 3.11
CA LEU A 284 16.02 1.23 3.45
C LEU A 284 16.03 0.95 4.96
N VAL A 285 16.17 -0.31 5.32
CA VAL A 285 16.08 -0.77 6.71
C VAL A 285 17.44 -0.77 7.38
N ALA A 286 17.58 -0.15 8.56
CA ALA A 286 18.83 -0.19 9.33
C ALA A 286 18.99 -1.53 10.07
N LEU A 287 20.17 -2.12 10.01
CA LEU A 287 20.57 -3.20 10.91
C LEU A 287 20.92 -2.60 12.26
N ASN A 288 20.33 -3.13 13.32
CA ASN A 288 20.55 -2.80 14.72
C ASN A 288 20.10 -1.38 15.15
N ASN A 289 19.52 -1.31 16.32
CA ASN A 289 19.02 -0.14 17.06
C ASN A 289 20.03 1.01 17.26
N GLN A 290 21.06 1.15 16.45
CA GLN A 290 22.12 2.14 16.55
C GLN A 290 21.85 3.45 15.80
N GLY A 291 20.59 3.76 15.49
CA GLY A 291 20.18 5.15 15.22
C GLY A 291 20.67 5.79 13.92
N LYS A 292 21.22 5.04 12.97
CA LYS A 292 21.54 5.55 11.63
C LYS A 292 20.58 4.95 10.59
N ILE A 293 19.53 5.68 10.37
CA ILE A 293 18.49 5.38 9.40
C ILE A 293 18.78 6.24 8.19
N ALA A 294 18.60 5.65 6.97
CA ALA A 294 18.34 6.52 5.83
C ALA A 294 17.13 7.35 6.21
N SER A 295 17.33 8.64 6.37
CA SER A 295 16.18 9.50 6.52
C SER A 295 15.32 9.34 5.27
N ASN A 296 14.01 9.34 5.41
CA ASN A 296 13.11 9.37 4.25
C ASN A 296 13.52 10.50 3.28
N GLU A 297 14.20 11.55 3.77
CA GLU A 297 14.80 12.62 2.98
C GLU A 297 15.83 12.08 1.97
N SER A 298 16.61 11.05 2.32
CA SER A 298 17.61 10.47 1.39
C SER A 298 16.95 9.85 0.17
N ILE A 299 15.86 9.11 0.35
CA ILE A 299 15.12 8.52 -0.79
C ILE A 299 14.32 9.58 -1.55
N ILE A 300 13.76 10.58 -0.86
CA ILE A 300 13.08 11.72 -1.49
C ILE A 300 14.06 12.54 -2.37
N ALA A 301 15.33 12.62 -2.01
CA ALA A 301 16.34 13.34 -2.77
C ALA A 301 16.82 12.61 -4.04
N THR A 302 16.46 11.33 -4.24
CA THR A 302 16.85 10.56 -5.43
C THR A 302 16.11 11.00 -6.68
N SER A 303 16.48 10.43 -7.84
CA SER A 303 15.78 10.65 -9.14
C SER A 303 14.51 9.81 -9.31
N ALA A 304 14.08 9.06 -8.30
CA ALA A 304 12.83 8.28 -8.34
C ALA A 304 11.59 9.19 -8.46
N ASP A 305 10.56 8.74 -9.16
CA ASP A 305 9.28 9.45 -9.31
C ASP A 305 8.42 9.34 -8.05
N TRP A 306 8.50 8.21 -7.37
CA TRP A 306 7.78 7.94 -6.15
C TRP A 306 8.67 7.23 -5.12
N VAL A 307 8.28 7.34 -3.85
CA VAL A 307 8.98 6.69 -2.75
C VAL A 307 7.97 6.01 -1.82
N SER A 308 8.39 4.93 -1.17
CA SER A 308 7.67 4.38 -0.04
C SER A 308 8.45 4.74 1.22
N PRO A 309 8.04 5.77 1.97
CA PRO A 309 8.66 6.07 3.25
C PRO A 309 8.31 4.97 4.24
N GLY A 310 9.17 4.68 5.14
CA GLY A 310 8.95 3.62 6.12
C GLY A 310 9.56 3.92 7.46
N VAL A 311 9.47 2.90 8.25
CA VAL A 311 9.85 2.85 9.64
C VAL A 311 11.31 3.18 9.81
N THR A 312 11.56 4.16 10.63
CA THR A 312 12.90 4.46 11.10
C THR A 312 13.23 3.71 12.39
N ILE A 313 12.21 3.18 13.07
CA ILE A 313 12.36 2.47 14.35
C ILE A 313 11.31 1.37 14.40
N TRP A 314 11.73 0.10 14.39
CA TRP A 314 10.84 -1.03 14.61
C TRP A 314 10.24 -0.95 16.02
N GLY A 315 8.91 -0.92 16.13
CA GLY A 315 8.22 -1.01 17.40
C GLY A 315 7.02 -0.07 17.55
N PRO A 316 6.42 -0.02 18.77
CA PRO A 316 5.16 0.69 19.01
C PRO A 316 5.28 2.22 18.95
N ARG A 317 6.44 2.76 18.67
CA ARG A 317 6.70 4.20 18.54
C ARG A 317 6.90 4.68 17.11
N ASP A 318 6.72 3.77 16.12
CA ASP A 318 6.83 4.18 14.73
C ASP A 318 5.68 5.12 14.35
N PRO A 319 5.97 6.40 14.04
CA PRO A 319 4.93 7.34 13.67
C PRO A 319 4.18 6.92 12.41
N TYR A 320 4.85 6.29 11.45
CA TYR A 320 4.22 5.89 10.18
C TYR A 320 3.15 4.81 10.34
N SER A 321 3.28 3.94 11.35
CA SER A 321 2.30 2.89 11.63
C SER A 321 1.08 3.36 12.42
N ILE A 322 1.15 4.53 13.07
CA ILE A 322 0.10 4.97 13.99
C ILE A 322 -0.52 6.29 13.58
N ASN A 323 0.34 7.26 13.33
CA ASN A 323 0.02 8.65 13.04
C ASN A 323 1.03 9.20 12.04
N PRO A 324 0.94 8.83 10.76
CA PRO A 324 1.88 9.27 9.75
C PRO A 324 1.99 10.81 9.75
N PRO A 325 3.21 11.38 9.66
CA PRO A 325 3.38 12.81 9.48
C PRO A 325 2.76 13.23 8.12
N ALA A 326 2.47 14.49 7.92
CA ALA A 326 2.04 14.98 6.61
C ALA A 326 3.16 14.78 5.57
N THR A 327 2.78 14.39 4.35
CA THR A 327 3.73 14.25 3.23
C THR A 327 4.39 15.58 2.90
N THR A 328 5.62 15.51 2.42
CA THR A 328 6.37 16.73 2.03
C THR A 328 5.78 17.41 0.79
N GLY A 329 5.06 16.65 -0.05
CA GLY A 329 4.56 17.12 -1.35
C GLY A 329 5.63 17.26 -2.42
N LYS A 330 6.83 16.75 -2.19
CA LYS A 330 7.94 16.78 -3.16
C LYS A 330 7.88 15.63 -4.17
N LYS A 331 7.29 14.51 -3.75
CA LYS A 331 7.12 13.29 -4.55
C LYS A 331 5.79 12.62 -4.24
N VAL A 332 5.42 11.65 -5.06
CA VAL A 332 4.37 10.71 -4.68
C VAL A 332 4.91 9.80 -3.58
N GLU A 333 4.19 9.73 -2.47
CA GLU A 333 4.55 8.88 -1.35
C GLU A 333 3.50 7.76 -1.22
N ILE A 334 3.94 6.51 -1.45
CA ILE A 334 3.13 5.30 -1.30
C ILE A 334 3.50 4.69 0.06
N LEU A 335 2.57 4.76 1.02
CA LEU A 335 2.83 4.31 2.38
C LEU A 335 2.40 2.85 2.55
N ASP A 336 3.36 1.96 2.74
CA ASP A 336 3.09 0.55 3.07
C ASP A 336 2.79 0.39 4.57
N SER A 337 1.84 -0.46 4.87
CA SER A 337 1.48 -0.78 6.25
C SER A 337 2.55 -1.56 7.02
N ASP A 338 3.41 -2.24 6.29
CA ASP A 338 4.51 -3.06 6.83
C ASP A 338 4.12 -3.85 8.09
N HIS A 339 3.17 -4.77 7.96
CA HIS A 339 2.70 -5.62 9.06
C HIS A 339 2.05 -4.88 10.26
N THR A 340 1.36 -3.78 10.06
CA THR A 340 0.61 -3.12 11.16
C THR A 340 -0.29 -4.10 11.92
N TRP A 341 -0.77 -5.15 11.25
CA TRP A 341 -1.56 -6.24 11.83
C TRP A 341 -0.75 -7.23 12.70
N ASN A 342 0.59 -7.25 12.61
CA ASN A 342 1.43 -8.17 13.37
C ASN A 342 1.84 -7.56 14.72
N ASN A 343 1.20 -7.99 15.79
CA ASN A 343 1.49 -7.52 17.15
C ASN A 343 2.87 -7.88 17.68
N ALA A 344 3.60 -8.82 17.05
CA ALA A 344 4.94 -9.20 17.51
C ALA A 344 5.95 -8.04 17.38
N CYS A 345 5.73 -7.14 16.42
CA CYS A 345 6.53 -5.92 16.26
C CYS A 345 5.97 -4.72 17.03
N MET A 346 4.73 -4.81 17.50
CA MET A 346 4.04 -3.71 18.17
C MET A 346 3.38 -4.24 19.45
N THR A 347 3.95 -3.90 20.60
CA THR A 347 3.38 -4.20 21.94
C THR A 347 2.07 -3.40 22.15
N ARG A 348 1.06 -3.67 21.32
CA ARG A 348 -0.26 -3.04 21.44
C ARG A 348 -1.26 -4.02 21.97
N THR A 349 -1.99 -3.59 22.97
CA THR A 349 -3.22 -4.24 23.37
C THR A 349 -4.21 -4.19 22.22
N SER A 350 -4.96 -5.25 22.00
CA SER A 350 -5.97 -5.40 20.92
C SER A 350 -6.98 -4.25 20.86
N GLU A 351 -7.18 -3.52 21.95
CA GLU A 351 -8.13 -2.42 22.08
C GLU A 351 -7.74 -1.15 21.31
N LEU A 352 -6.46 -0.97 20.97
CA LEU A 352 -5.96 0.24 20.32
C LEU A 352 -5.71 0.08 18.82
N ARG A 353 -5.98 -1.11 18.27
CA ARG A 353 -5.71 -1.38 16.88
C ARG A 353 -6.87 -0.99 15.98
N ALA A 354 -6.62 -0.04 15.10
CA ALA A 354 -7.60 0.47 14.16
C ALA A 354 -6.94 0.68 12.79
N ASP A 355 -6.68 -0.42 12.07
CA ASP A 355 -6.01 -0.36 10.76
C ASP A 355 -6.80 0.49 9.75
N HIS A 356 -8.14 0.49 9.82
CA HIS A 356 -8.96 1.40 9.02
C HIS A 356 -8.69 2.88 9.35
N ALA A 357 -8.43 3.21 10.62
CA ALA A 357 -8.08 4.58 11.02
C ALA A 357 -6.71 4.99 10.47
N TRP A 358 -5.75 4.04 10.39
CA TRP A 358 -4.46 4.29 9.75
C TRP A 358 -4.64 4.64 8.27
N VAL A 359 -5.53 3.94 7.54
CA VAL A 359 -5.84 4.24 6.13
C VAL A 359 -6.37 5.67 5.98
N TRP A 360 -7.33 6.08 6.81
CA TRP A 360 -7.90 7.44 6.78
C TRP A 360 -6.86 8.51 7.15
N LYS A 361 -6.10 8.31 8.23
CA LYS A 361 -5.03 9.22 8.64
C LYS A 361 -4.00 9.39 7.53
N SER A 362 -3.55 8.31 6.92
CA SER A 362 -2.59 8.32 5.81
C SER A 362 -3.13 9.11 4.62
N PHE A 363 -4.38 8.87 4.21
CA PHE A 363 -4.99 9.59 3.11
C PHE A 363 -5.06 11.11 3.38
N LEU A 364 -5.51 11.52 4.56
CA LEU A 364 -5.62 12.95 4.90
C LEU A 364 -4.26 13.63 5.06
N ARG A 365 -3.21 12.87 5.29
CA ARG A 365 -1.81 13.32 5.32
C ARG A 365 -1.16 13.36 3.94
N GLY A 366 -1.91 13.00 2.89
CA GLY A 366 -1.46 13.08 1.48
C GLY A 366 -0.73 11.86 0.96
N TYR A 367 -0.78 10.73 1.68
CA TYR A 367 -0.22 9.45 1.22
C TYR A 367 -1.16 8.70 0.29
N ASN A 368 -0.58 7.74 -0.40
CA ASN A 368 -1.24 6.65 -1.11
C ASN A 368 -1.02 5.36 -0.30
N PRO A 369 -1.89 5.03 0.68
CA PRO A 369 -1.66 3.88 1.56
C PRO A 369 -1.93 2.56 0.85
N ILE A 370 -1.03 1.61 1.06
CA ILE A 370 -1.20 0.21 0.66
C ILE A 370 -1.09 -0.68 1.89
N TYR A 371 -1.82 -1.78 1.86
CA TYR A 371 -1.95 -2.67 3.02
C TYR A 371 -1.34 -4.04 2.71
N MET A 372 -0.31 -4.42 3.48
CA MET A 372 0.21 -5.78 3.45
C MET A 372 -0.82 -6.70 4.12
N ASP A 373 -1.57 -7.42 3.32
CA ASP A 373 -2.74 -8.20 3.75
C ASP A 373 -2.37 -9.66 3.95
N PRO A 374 -2.54 -10.22 5.15
CA PRO A 374 -2.41 -11.65 5.37
C PRO A 374 -3.62 -12.40 4.78
N LEU A 375 -3.80 -12.26 3.46
CA LEU A 375 -4.95 -12.75 2.73
C LEU A 375 -4.90 -14.26 2.52
N ASP A 376 -5.97 -14.94 2.95
CA ASP A 376 -6.26 -16.33 2.63
C ASP A 376 -7.72 -16.46 2.18
N LEU A 377 -7.94 -16.52 0.87
CA LEU A 377 -9.28 -16.59 0.28
C LEU A 377 -10.00 -17.93 0.55
N SER A 378 -9.33 -18.93 1.07
CA SER A 378 -9.94 -20.17 1.52
C SER A 378 -10.66 -20.03 2.86
N GLN A 379 -10.35 -19.00 3.63
CA GLN A 379 -10.96 -18.73 4.93
C GLN A 379 -12.22 -17.86 4.80
N PRO A 380 -13.23 -18.06 5.67
CA PRO A 380 -14.48 -17.29 5.61
C PRO A 380 -14.30 -15.76 5.74
N ASP A 381 -13.33 -15.32 6.56
CA ASP A 381 -12.96 -13.91 6.76
C ASP A 381 -11.82 -13.46 5.85
N GLY A 382 -11.29 -14.37 5.03
CA GLY A 382 -10.15 -14.10 4.15
C GLY A 382 -8.85 -13.79 4.89
N VAL A 383 -8.65 -14.28 6.13
CA VAL A 383 -7.48 -13.98 6.95
C VAL A 383 -6.69 -15.25 7.25
N MET A 384 -5.38 -15.21 7.00
CA MET A 384 -4.46 -16.32 7.33
C MET A 384 -4.47 -16.64 8.82
N GLU A 385 -4.32 -17.91 9.17
CA GLU A 385 -4.46 -18.43 10.54
C GLU A 385 -3.58 -17.67 11.56
N TYR A 386 -2.34 -17.39 11.21
CA TYR A 386 -1.42 -16.67 12.12
C TYR A 386 -1.82 -15.21 12.40
N ALA A 387 -2.73 -14.63 11.63
CA ALA A 387 -3.22 -13.26 11.78
C ALA A 387 -4.65 -13.19 12.37
N LYS A 388 -5.28 -14.34 12.66
CA LYS A 388 -6.68 -14.41 13.14
C LYS A 388 -6.96 -13.59 14.40
N ALA A 389 -6.00 -13.47 15.30
CA ALA A 389 -6.15 -12.64 16.50
C ALA A 389 -6.45 -11.16 16.18
N ASN A 390 -6.12 -10.73 14.96
CA ASN A 390 -6.30 -9.37 14.48
C ASN A 390 -7.33 -9.25 13.34
N ALA A 391 -8.08 -10.32 13.07
CA ALA A 391 -9.00 -10.39 11.92
C ALA A 391 -9.96 -9.20 11.85
N TYR A 392 -10.47 -8.73 12.98
CA TYR A 392 -11.38 -7.58 13.02
C TYR A 392 -10.75 -6.31 12.42
N ALA A 393 -9.52 -5.97 12.81
CA ALA A 393 -8.82 -4.80 12.30
C ALA A 393 -8.48 -4.94 10.80
N ILE A 394 -8.05 -6.14 10.39
CA ILE A 394 -7.72 -6.47 9.00
C ILE A 394 -8.94 -6.32 8.10
N VAL A 395 -10.06 -6.92 8.51
CA VAL A 395 -11.31 -6.90 7.74
C VAL A 395 -11.84 -5.48 7.57
N LEU A 396 -11.68 -4.60 8.56
CA LEU A 396 -12.09 -3.18 8.45
C LEU A 396 -11.15 -2.33 7.60
N ALA A 397 -9.87 -2.65 7.51
CA ALA A 397 -8.92 -1.91 6.67
C ALA A 397 -9.25 -2.03 5.17
N ARG A 398 -9.73 -3.19 4.74
CA ARG A 398 -10.04 -3.49 3.35
C ARG A 398 -11.07 -2.53 2.73
N PRO A 399 -12.30 -2.36 3.26
CA PRO A 399 -13.24 -1.39 2.73
C PRO A 399 -12.79 0.06 2.94
N ALA A 400 -12.00 0.37 3.98
CA ALA A 400 -11.52 1.73 4.22
C ALA A 400 -10.67 2.27 3.05
N MET A 401 -9.86 1.43 2.41
CA MET A 401 -9.12 1.80 1.21
C MET A 401 -10.06 2.17 0.04
N GLY A 402 -11.10 1.40 -0.19
CA GLY A 402 -12.11 1.74 -1.20
C GLY A 402 -12.89 3.01 -0.86
N HIS A 403 -13.20 3.24 0.41
CA HIS A 403 -13.89 4.45 0.87
C HIS A 403 -13.01 5.70 0.65
N THR A 404 -11.73 5.66 1.02
CA THR A 404 -10.81 6.78 0.76
C THR A 404 -10.64 7.04 -0.72
N ARG A 405 -10.55 5.98 -1.55
CA ARG A 405 -10.55 6.11 -3.01
C ARG A 405 -11.81 6.78 -3.54
N ALA A 406 -12.98 6.38 -3.07
CA ALA A 406 -14.23 6.97 -3.50
C ALA A 406 -14.31 8.48 -3.18
N TYR A 407 -13.77 8.92 -2.03
CA TYR A 407 -13.61 10.34 -1.73
C TYR A 407 -12.59 11.01 -2.65
N ALA A 408 -11.43 10.40 -2.86
CA ALA A 408 -10.39 10.92 -3.76
C ALA A 408 -10.91 11.18 -5.19
N GLU A 409 -11.76 10.28 -5.71
CA GLU A 409 -12.33 10.37 -7.07
C GLU A 409 -13.43 11.43 -7.21
N ARG A 410 -14.11 11.78 -6.11
CA ARG A 410 -15.20 12.80 -6.13
C ARG A 410 -14.72 14.21 -5.76
N MET A 411 -13.55 14.33 -5.11
CA MET A 411 -12.93 15.61 -4.75
C MET A 411 -12.09 16.18 -5.89
N ASN A 412 -11.83 17.48 -5.85
CA ASN A 412 -10.75 18.07 -6.65
C ASN A 412 -9.40 17.80 -5.99
N LEU A 413 -9.00 16.51 -5.96
CA LEU A 413 -7.82 16.05 -5.24
C LEU A 413 -6.53 16.75 -5.67
N ALA A 414 -6.44 17.18 -6.94
CA ALA A 414 -5.30 17.94 -7.45
C ALA A 414 -5.08 19.27 -6.70
N ALA A 415 -6.14 19.86 -6.14
CA ALA A 415 -6.08 21.09 -5.36
C ALA A 415 -6.00 20.88 -3.84
N MET A 416 -6.15 19.61 -3.37
CA MET A 416 -6.20 19.30 -1.94
C MET A 416 -4.79 19.11 -1.38
N THR A 417 -4.55 19.66 -0.20
CA THR A 417 -3.29 19.46 0.56
C THR A 417 -3.59 19.16 2.02
N PRO A 418 -2.72 18.43 2.73
CA PRO A 418 -2.83 18.27 4.19
C PRO A 418 -2.79 19.64 4.87
N ARG A 419 -3.76 19.89 5.74
CA ARG A 419 -3.96 21.15 6.46
C ARG A 419 -4.38 20.86 7.90
N ASP A 420 -3.44 20.33 8.68
CA ASP A 420 -3.65 19.95 10.08
C ASP A 420 -4.12 21.14 10.94
N ASP A 421 -3.70 22.33 10.56
CA ASP A 421 -4.02 23.60 11.20
C ASP A 421 -5.51 23.99 11.08
N LEU A 422 -6.24 23.44 10.11
CA LEU A 422 -7.65 23.80 9.86
C LEU A 422 -8.67 22.98 10.66
N ALA A 423 -8.26 21.92 11.35
CA ALA A 423 -9.18 21.11 12.15
C ALA A 423 -8.61 20.78 13.52
N SER A 424 -9.42 20.85 14.57
CA SER A 424 -8.98 20.52 15.94
C SER A 424 -8.52 19.08 16.12
N THR A 425 -8.94 18.16 15.24
CA THR A 425 -8.47 16.77 15.20
C THR A 425 -7.10 16.61 14.54
N GLN A 426 -6.58 17.64 13.85
CA GLN A 426 -5.33 17.63 13.09
C GLN A 426 -5.33 16.66 11.89
N TYR A 427 -6.49 16.18 11.45
CA TYR A 427 -6.66 15.35 10.26
C TYR A 427 -7.59 16.05 9.28
N CYS A 428 -7.01 16.91 8.46
CA CYS A 428 -7.72 17.67 7.44
C CYS A 428 -6.94 17.67 6.12
N LEU A 429 -7.61 17.25 5.05
CA LEU A 429 -7.15 17.41 3.67
C LEU A 429 -8.06 18.47 3.04
N ALA A 430 -7.49 19.58 2.54
CA ALA A 430 -8.31 20.70 2.12
C ALA A 430 -7.77 21.45 0.89
N ASN A 431 -8.73 22.00 0.13
CA ASN A 431 -8.60 23.14 -0.76
C ASN A 431 -9.30 24.32 -0.06
N PRO A 432 -8.57 25.13 0.74
CA PRO A 432 -9.16 26.10 1.63
C PRO A 432 -10.13 27.06 0.93
N GLY A 433 -11.28 27.26 1.51
CA GLY A 433 -12.35 28.08 0.97
C GLY A 433 -13.32 27.36 0.03
N LYS A 434 -13.00 26.14 -0.41
CA LYS A 434 -13.80 25.37 -1.37
C LYS A 434 -14.17 23.98 -0.89
N GLU A 435 -13.20 23.22 -0.34
CA GLU A 435 -13.38 21.81 -0.10
C GLU A 435 -12.52 21.33 1.07
N TYR A 436 -13.12 20.56 1.99
CA TYR A 436 -12.45 20.06 3.20
C TYR A 436 -12.90 18.64 3.48
N LEU A 437 -11.99 17.74 3.76
CA LEU A 437 -12.23 16.39 4.26
C LEU A 437 -11.54 16.27 5.62
N ILE A 438 -12.31 15.98 6.67
CA ILE A 438 -11.85 15.96 8.05
C ILE A 438 -12.15 14.58 8.64
N TYR A 439 -11.17 13.97 9.33
CA TYR A 439 -11.35 12.73 10.06
C TYR A 439 -11.34 12.96 11.56
N LEU A 440 -12.32 12.37 12.24
CA LEU A 440 -12.47 12.35 13.69
C LEU A 440 -12.22 10.91 14.18
N PRO A 441 -10.99 10.55 14.55
CA PRO A 441 -10.67 9.17 14.94
C PRO A 441 -11.43 8.68 16.17
N ASP A 442 -11.78 9.57 17.06
CA ASP A 442 -12.52 9.28 18.30
C ASP A 442 -13.99 9.70 18.23
N GLY A 443 -14.45 10.17 17.04
CA GLY A 443 -15.78 10.75 16.89
C GLY A 443 -15.97 12.06 17.66
N GLY A 444 -17.18 12.30 18.17
CA GLY A 444 -17.48 13.47 19.01
C GLY A 444 -17.53 14.79 18.25
N GLU A 445 -16.76 15.80 18.68
CA GLU A 445 -16.82 17.15 18.17
C GLU A 445 -15.50 17.57 17.49
N VAL A 446 -15.60 18.40 16.45
CA VAL A 446 -14.46 19.02 15.78
C VAL A 446 -14.75 20.49 15.51
N THR A 447 -13.76 21.34 15.72
CA THR A 447 -13.78 22.72 15.24
C THR A 447 -12.97 22.81 13.94
N VAL A 448 -13.60 23.35 12.89
CA VAL A 448 -12.96 23.55 11.57
C VAL A 448 -12.83 25.04 11.29
N ASP A 449 -11.64 25.45 10.83
CA ASP A 449 -11.37 26.82 10.40
C ASP A 449 -11.87 27.02 8.95
N LEU A 450 -12.99 27.72 8.81
CA LEU A 450 -13.63 28.05 7.54
C LEU A 450 -13.48 29.55 7.18
N VAL A 451 -12.52 30.27 7.79
CA VAL A 451 -12.31 31.71 7.52
C VAL A 451 -12.07 31.98 6.03
N ALA A 452 -11.41 31.07 5.33
CA ALA A 452 -11.15 31.22 3.89
C ALA A 452 -12.39 30.97 3.01
N ALA A 453 -13.45 30.35 3.52
CA ALA A 453 -14.66 30.09 2.76
C ALA A 453 -15.54 31.33 2.70
N LYS A 454 -15.78 31.85 1.49
CA LYS A 454 -16.61 33.05 1.24
C LYS A 454 -18.06 32.70 0.90
N ALA A 455 -18.33 31.45 0.57
CA ALA A 455 -19.66 30.91 0.26
C ALA A 455 -20.05 29.85 1.30
N PRO A 456 -21.35 29.56 1.45
CA PRO A 456 -21.81 28.44 2.25
C PRO A 456 -21.24 27.10 1.75
N LEU A 457 -21.08 26.16 2.67
CA LEU A 457 -20.57 24.83 2.41
C LEU A 457 -21.63 23.79 2.77
N ALA A 458 -21.89 22.86 1.86
CA ALA A 458 -22.70 21.68 2.14
C ALA A 458 -21.87 20.67 2.97
N ALA A 459 -22.45 20.18 4.07
CA ALA A 459 -21.83 19.19 4.93
C ALA A 459 -22.35 17.79 4.63
N GLU A 460 -21.49 16.80 4.71
CA GLU A 460 -21.80 15.38 4.65
C GLU A 460 -21.01 14.65 5.73
N TRP A 461 -21.69 13.79 6.47
CA TRP A 461 -21.05 12.86 7.41
C TRP A 461 -20.94 11.47 6.81
N PHE A 462 -19.85 10.79 7.11
CA PHE A 462 -19.59 9.44 6.66
C PHE A 462 -19.10 8.57 7.81
N ASN A 463 -19.64 7.36 7.91
CA ASN A 463 -19.16 6.35 8.85
C ASN A 463 -18.08 5.50 8.17
N PRO A 464 -16.80 5.60 8.57
CA PRO A 464 -15.71 4.90 7.92
C PRO A 464 -15.75 3.37 8.08
N ARG A 465 -16.54 2.86 9.05
CA ARG A 465 -16.67 1.42 9.31
C ARG A 465 -17.79 0.78 8.51
N THR A 466 -18.91 1.47 8.36
CA THR A 466 -20.11 0.94 7.71
C THR A 466 -20.30 1.41 6.27
N GLY A 467 -19.63 2.51 5.89
CA GLY A 467 -19.84 3.16 4.60
C GLY A 467 -21.13 4.02 4.53
N GLU A 468 -21.84 4.19 5.65
CA GLU A 468 -23.06 5.00 5.72
C GLU A 468 -22.76 6.49 5.53
N ARG A 469 -23.59 7.16 4.74
CA ARG A 469 -23.53 8.60 4.50
C ARG A 469 -24.78 9.29 5.04
N ARG A 470 -24.57 10.43 5.70
CA ARG A 470 -25.66 11.27 6.19
C ARG A 470 -25.46 12.70 5.72
N ALA A 471 -26.50 13.31 5.18
CA ALA A 471 -26.49 14.73 4.87
C ALA A 471 -26.38 15.54 6.18
N GLY A 472 -25.51 16.53 6.18
CA GLY A 472 -25.44 17.54 7.22
C GLY A 472 -26.09 18.85 6.78
N ASN A 473 -26.05 19.86 7.63
CA ASN A 473 -26.58 21.19 7.33
C ASN A 473 -25.63 21.96 6.39
N ILE A 474 -26.17 22.93 5.67
CA ILE A 474 -25.37 23.96 5.01
C ILE A 474 -24.79 24.87 6.11
N VAL A 475 -23.52 25.21 5.98
CA VAL A 475 -22.77 25.98 6.98
C VAL A 475 -22.10 27.18 6.33
N ASP A 476 -22.32 28.37 6.92
CA ASP A 476 -21.65 29.58 6.46
C ASP A 476 -20.16 29.56 6.75
N GLY A 477 -19.37 29.98 5.77
CA GLY A 477 -17.94 30.22 5.92
C GLY A 477 -17.62 31.48 6.75
N GLY A 478 -16.39 31.97 6.63
CA GLY A 478 -15.92 33.22 7.21
C GLY A 478 -15.54 33.15 8.69
N ALA A 479 -15.68 32.00 9.36
CA ALA A 479 -15.34 31.81 10.77
C ALA A 479 -14.94 30.37 11.09
N LYS A 480 -14.39 30.15 12.28
CA LYS A 480 -14.28 28.79 12.85
C LYS A 480 -15.65 28.28 13.23
N ARG A 481 -15.95 27.03 12.89
CA ARG A 481 -17.24 26.39 13.14
C ARG A 481 -17.09 25.07 13.88
N PRO A 482 -17.88 24.85 14.95
CA PRO A 482 -17.97 23.56 15.60
C PRO A 482 -18.92 22.63 14.84
N PHE A 483 -18.55 21.35 14.77
CA PHE A 483 -19.36 20.26 14.22
C PHE A 483 -19.41 19.11 15.21
N LYS A 484 -20.57 18.49 15.35
CA LYS A 484 -20.77 17.30 16.18
C LYS A 484 -21.14 16.12 15.29
N ALA A 485 -20.34 15.05 15.37
CA ALA A 485 -20.62 13.85 14.61
C ALA A 485 -21.94 13.20 15.06
N PRO A 486 -22.87 12.93 14.12
CA PRO A 486 -24.15 12.26 14.43
C PRO A 486 -23.99 10.73 14.49
N LEU A 487 -22.74 10.23 14.51
CA LEU A 487 -22.37 8.83 14.42
C LEU A 487 -21.63 8.41 15.70
N ALA A 488 -21.81 7.17 16.12
CA ALA A 488 -21.00 6.59 17.19
C ALA A 488 -19.65 6.11 16.62
N GLY A 489 -18.59 6.32 17.40
CA GLY A 489 -17.21 5.97 16.99
C GLY A 489 -16.61 7.01 16.06
N ASP A 490 -15.61 6.60 15.29
CA ASP A 490 -14.93 7.47 14.36
C ASP A 490 -15.84 7.94 13.20
N ALA A 491 -15.56 9.12 12.68
CA ALA A 491 -16.38 9.78 11.67
C ALA A 491 -15.54 10.58 10.66
N VAL A 492 -16.07 10.77 9.48
CA VAL A 492 -15.54 11.68 8.47
C VAL A 492 -16.54 12.79 8.20
N LEU A 493 -16.06 14.02 8.20
CA LEU A 493 -16.83 15.20 7.78
C LEU A 493 -16.29 15.69 6.44
N TYR A 494 -17.15 15.80 5.46
CA TYR A 494 -16.85 16.36 4.16
C TYR A 494 -17.63 17.66 3.95
N LEU A 495 -16.91 18.75 3.69
CA LEU A 495 -17.47 20.07 3.42
C LEU A 495 -17.09 20.50 2.01
N ARG A 496 -18.06 21.01 1.22
CA ARG A 496 -17.77 21.55 -0.11
C ARG A 496 -18.69 22.73 -0.44
N SER A 497 -18.13 23.73 -1.12
CA SER A 497 -18.93 24.78 -1.77
C SER A 497 -19.68 24.18 -2.97
N GLU A 498 -20.92 24.64 -3.18
CA GLU A 498 -21.69 24.28 -4.37
C GLU A 498 -21.10 24.85 -5.67
#